data_e3f1a1beb7e71127b22f8ed3878c95a9
#
_entry.id   e3f1a1beb7e71127b22f8ed3878c95a9
#
_cell.length_a   1.000
_cell.length_b   1.000
_cell.length_c   1.000
_cell.angle_alpha   90.00
_cell.angle_beta   90.00
_cell.angle_gamma   90.00
#
_symmetry.space_group_name_H-M   'P 1'
#
loop_
_entity.id
_entity.type
_entity.pdbx_description
1 polymer ?
#
loop_
_entity_poly.entity_id
_entity_poly.type
_entity_poly.pdbx_seq_one_letter_code
_entity_poly.pdbx_strand_id
1 'polypeptide(L)'
;SIISHVFKRAEKANIGDVFVAAEDQEIVDDVKKNGGQAILTSKQNKTGTDRIYEAIKKLDIKNIELVMNLQGDEPMMNIDDIISLNTQMIKKKSNLGTLGSEISDNNIYKNQNIVKVITRENLNISKFSEAIAFKRKIVNQRDNIYHHLGIYCYELDVLKKFVSFK
;
A
#
# COMPACT_ATOMS: atom_id res chain seq x y z
N SER A 1 -4.40 -16.09 -11.66
CA SER A 1 -5.31 -15.14 -10.99
C SER A 1 -4.70 -13.73 -10.92
N ILE A 2 -5.50 -12.71 -10.67
CA ILE A 2 -5.03 -11.32 -10.51
C ILE A 2 -4.01 -11.23 -9.38
N ILE A 3 -4.31 -11.87 -8.25
CA ILE A 3 -3.43 -11.84 -7.08
C ILE A 3 -2.04 -12.44 -7.36
N SER A 4 -1.95 -13.45 -8.22
CA SER A 4 -0.67 -14.03 -8.63
C SER A 4 0.17 -13.06 -9.46
N HIS A 5 -0.45 -12.16 -10.23
CA HIS A 5 0.26 -11.09 -10.92
C HIS A 5 0.79 -10.03 -9.96
N VAL A 6 -0.01 -9.62 -8.98
CA VAL A 6 0.42 -8.66 -7.92
C VAL A 6 1.57 -9.26 -7.13
N PHE A 7 1.45 -10.52 -6.72
CA PHE A 7 2.51 -11.24 -6.01
C PHE A 7 3.84 -11.22 -6.77
N LYS A 8 3.82 -11.63 -8.06
CA LYS A 8 5.01 -11.62 -8.90
C LYS A 8 5.63 -10.24 -9.10
N ARG A 9 4.82 -9.17 -9.12
CA ARG A 9 5.33 -7.79 -9.17
C ARG A 9 6.02 -7.40 -7.88
N ALA A 10 5.41 -7.75 -6.74
CA ALA A 10 6.01 -7.52 -5.44
C ALA A 10 7.34 -8.26 -5.30
N GLU A 11 7.43 -9.53 -5.72
CA GLU A 11 8.70 -10.28 -5.72
C GLU A 11 9.78 -9.61 -6.59
N LYS A 12 9.39 -9.11 -7.78
CA LYS A 12 10.33 -8.43 -8.69
C LYS A 12 10.89 -7.14 -8.12
N ALA A 13 10.18 -6.48 -7.20
CA ALA A 13 10.72 -5.31 -6.52
C ALA A 13 11.92 -5.63 -5.62
N ASN A 14 12.06 -6.88 -5.20
CA ASN A 14 13.20 -7.41 -4.43
C ASN A 14 13.59 -6.54 -3.21
N ILE A 15 12.59 -6.09 -2.46
CA ILE A 15 12.77 -5.22 -1.28
C ILE A 15 12.54 -5.95 0.06
N GLY A 16 12.11 -7.20 0.02
CA GLY A 16 11.83 -8.02 1.20
C GLY A 16 10.98 -9.24 0.87
N ASP A 17 10.60 -10.00 1.89
CA ASP A 17 9.76 -11.17 1.76
C ASP A 17 8.33 -10.79 1.36
N VAL A 18 7.72 -11.61 0.49
CA VAL A 18 6.39 -11.34 -0.05
C VAL A 18 5.42 -12.44 0.35
N PHE A 19 4.27 -12.03 0.88
CA PHE A 19 3.21 -12.95 1.30
C PHE A 19 1.85 -12.44 0.84
N VAL A 20 0.98 -13.35 0.43
CA VAL A 20 -0.43 -13.05 0.20
C VAL A 20 -1.23 -13.37 1.46
N ALA A 21 -1.94 -12.39 2.01
CA ALA A 21 -2.88 -12.56 3.11
C ALA A 21 -4.31 -12.61 2.55
N ALA A 22 -4.97 -13.75 2.63
CA ALA A 22 -6.32 -13.94 2.09
C ALA A 22 -7.23 -14.64 3.11
N GLU A 23 -8.55 -14.37 3.02
CA GLU A 23 -9.56 -15.05 3.84
C GLU A 23 -10.15 -16.28 3.16
N ASP A 24 -9.86 -16.45 1.88
CA ASP A 24 -10.35 -17.51 1.06
C ASP A 24 -9.26 -18.58 0.86
N GLN A 25 -9.58 -19.83 1.21
CA GLN A 25 -8.66 -20.94 1.08
C GLN A 25 -8.31 -21.21 -0.39
N GLU A 26 -9.24 -21.00 -1.33
CA GLU A 26 -8.98 -21.18 -2.76
C GLU A 26 -7.91 -20.21 -3.27
N ILE A 27 -7.92 -18.97 -2.79
CA ILE A 27 -6.87 -17.98 -3.11
C ILE A 27 -5.52 -18.41 -2.55
N VAL A 28 -5.50 -18.88 -1.31
CA VAL A 28 -4.26 -19.36 -0.66
C VAL A 28 -3.67 -20.53 -1.44
N ASP A 29 -4.52 -21.48 -1.85
CA ASP A 29 -4.10 -22.69 -2.59
C ASP A 29 -3.62 -22.34 -4.01
N ASP A 30 -4.31 -21.40 -4.70
CA ASP A 30 -3.88 -20.91 -6.02
C ASP A 30 -2.52 -20.25 -5.96
N VAL A 31 -2.30 -19.35 -4.99
CA VAL A 31 -1.00 -18.69 -4.82
C VAL A 31 0.11 -19.69 -4.54
N LYS A 32 -0.10 -20.63 -3.64
CA LYS A 32 0.88 -21.69 -3.31
C LYS A 32 1.17 -22.60 -4.48
N LYS A 33 0.14 -23.01 -5.24
CA LYS A 33 0.28 -23.81 -6.45
C LYS A 33 1.12 -23.11 -7.52
N ASN A 34 1.09 -21.78 -7.56
CA ASN A 34 1.89 -20.97 -8.47
C ASN A 34 3.25 -20.54 -7.90
N GLY A 35 3.71 -21.19 -6.81
CA GLY A 35 5.03 -20.97 -6.20
C GLY A 35 5.12 -19.76 -5.27
N GLY A 36 3.99 -19.12 -4.96
CA GLY A 36 3.94 -17.98 -4.03
C GLY A 36 3.74 -18.42 -2.58
N GLN A 37 3.98 -17.48 -1.66
CA GLN A 37 3.72 -17.66 -0.24
C GLN A 37 2.37 -17.02 0.12
N ALA A 38 1.52 -17.77 0.82
CA ALA A 38 0.19 -17.29 1.20
C ALA A 38 -0.22 -17.78 2.59
N ILE A 39 -1.01 -16.95 3.28
CA ILE A 39 -1.48 -17.15 4.64
C ILE A 39 -2.99 -16.98 4.68
N LEU A 40 -3.68 -17.96 5.22
CA LEU A 40 -5.10 -17.85 5.50
C LEU A 40 -5.31 -16.98 6.74
N THR A 41 -6.13 -15.95 6.58
CA THR A 41 -6.51 -15.00 7.64
C THR A 41 -8.01 -15.07 7.93
N SER A 42 -8.42 -14.53 9.06
CA SER A 42 -9.82 -14.52 9.48
C SER A 42 -10.71 -13.71 8.51
N LYS A 43 -11.92 -14.19 8.28
CA LYS A 43 -13.01 -13.45 7.62
C LYS A 43 -13.52 -12.27 8.45
N GLN A 44 -13.17 -12.21 9.74
CA GLN A 44 -13.61 -11.15 10.65
C GLN A 44 -12.76 -9.86 10.53
N ASN A 45 -11.68 -9.87 9.76
CA ASN A 45 -10.90 -8.68 9.51
C ASN A 45 -11.74 -7.63 8.78
N LYS A 46 -11.90 -6.45 9.39
CA LYS A 46 -12.72 -5.36 8.85
C LYS A 46 -12.03 -4.61 7.71
N THR A 47 -10.71 -4.59 7.72
CA THR A 47 -9.89 -3.86 6.74
C THR A 47 -8.72 -4.71 6.24
N GLY A 48 -8.15 -4.33 5.08
CA GLY A 48 -6.92 -4.94 4.58
C GLY A 48 -5.73 -4.77 5.55
N THR A 49 -5.70 -3.67 6.30
CA THR A 49 -4.66 -3.40 7.30
C THR A 49 -4.75 -4.36 8.48
N ASP A 50 -5.98 -4.65 8.98
CA ASP A 50 -6.20 -5.67 10.03
C ASP A 50 -5.73 -7.05 9.56
N ARG A 51 -6.03 -7.39 8.30
CA ARG A 51 -5.64 -8.67 7.67
C ARG A 51 -4.13 -8.83 7.60
N ILE A 52 -3.41 -7.80 7.18
CA ILE A 52 -1.96 -7.80 7.09
C ILE A 52 -1.34 -7.95 8.48
N TYR A 53 -1.86 -7.26 9.46
CA TYR A 53 -1.37 -7.39 10.83
C TYR A 53 -1.60 -8.78 11.41
N GLU A 54 -2.75 -9.42 11.15
CA GLU A 54 -2.98 -10.82 11.50
C GLU A 54 -1.96 -11.75 10.81
N ALA A 55 -1.72 -11.54 9.51
CA ALA A 55 -0.76 -12.34 8.76
C ALA A 55 0.65 -12.24 9.35
N ILE A 56 1.11 -11.03 9.69
CA ILE A 56 2.42 -10.80 10.33
C ILE A 56 2.53 -11.58 11.66
N LYS A 57 1.49 -11.56 12.48
CA LYS A 57 1.48 -12.32 13.74
C LYS A 57 1.56 -13.83 13.52
N LYS A 58 0.89 -14.33 12.47
CA LYS A 58 0.92 -15.77 12.13
C LYS A 58 2.26 -16.22 11.58
N LEU A 59 2.97 -15.34 10.88
CA LEU A 59 4.28 -15.63 10.29
C LEU A 59 5.41 -15.73 11.33
N ASP A 60 5.23 -15.14 12.51
CA ASP A 60 6.26 -15.03 13.56
C ASP A 60 7.63 -14.55 13.02
N ILE A 61 7.61 -13.67 12.02
CA ILE A 61 8.84 -13.11 11.47
C ILE A 61 9.41 -12.10 12.45
N LYS A 62 10.70 -12.26 12.78
CA LYS A 62 11.43 -11.34 13.66
C LYS A 62 12.15 -10.28 12.83
N ASN A 63 12.40 -9.13 13.47
CA ASN A 63 13.17 -8.03 12.88
C ASN A 63 12.51 -7.39 11.64
N ILE A 64 11.17 -7.28 11.64
CA ILE A 64 10.46 -6.53 10.61
C ILE A 64 10.62 -5.03 10.93
N GLU A 65 11.19 -4.27 9.99
CA GLU A 65 11.29 -2.82 10.09
C GLU A 65 10.09 -2.14 9.41
N LEU A 66 9.82 -2.54 8.16
CA LEU A 66 8.76 -1.97 7.33
C LEU A 66 7.80 -3.04 6.84
N VAL A 67 6.54 -2.69 6.72
CA VAL A 67 5.48 -3.52 6.16
C VAL A 67 4.84 -2.79 5.00
N MET A 68 4.99 -3.32 3.79
CA MET A 68 4.35 -2.75 2.61
C MET A 68 3.06 -3.48 2.29
N ASN A 69 1.97 -2.73 2.24
CA ASN A 69 0.64 -3.20 1.87
C ASN A 69 0.37 -2.90 0.40
N LEU A 70 0.36 -3.93 -0.43
CA LEU A 70 -0.05 -3.87 -1.83
C LEU A 70 -1.46 -4.44 -1.96
N GLN A 71 -2.35 -3.71 -2.63
CA GLN A 71 -3.72 -4.17 -2.84
C GLN A 71 -3.76 -5.24 -3.93
N GLY A 72 -4.49 -6.33 -3.68
CA GLY A 72 -4.56 -7.49 -4.56
C GLY A 72 -5.29 -7.25 -5.88
N ASP A 73 -5.99 -6.14 -6.02
CA ASP A 73 -6.75 -5.71 -7.19
C ASP A 73 -6.01 -4.67 -8.08
N GLU A 74 -4.75 -4.37 -7.74
CA GLU A 74 -3.90 -3.46 -8.53
C GLU A 74 -2.76 -4.18 -9.28
N PRO A 75 -3.05 -4.99 -10.31
CA PRO A 75 -2.04 -5.79 -11.02
C PRO A 75 -1.09 -4.95 -11.88
N MET A 76 -1.43 -3.69 -12.15
CA MET A 76 -0.65 -2.80 -13.02
C MET A 76 0.33 -1.88 -12.26
N MET A 77 0.45 -2.06 -10.95
CA MET A 77 1.36 -1.27 -10.11
C MET A 77 2.79 -1.29 -10.65
N ASN A 78 3.43 -0.14 -10.75
CA ASN A 78 4.80 -0.04 -11.24
C ASN A 78 5.78 -0.56 -10.17
N ILE A 79 6.71 -1.40 -10.56
CA ILE A 79 7.74 -1.96 -9.67
C ILE A 79 8.65 -0.85 -9.13
N ASP A 80 9.00 0.13 -9.97
CA ASP A 80 9.85 1.26 -9.58
C ASP A 80 9.19 2.13 -8.50
N ASP A 81 7.85 2.25 -8.50
CA ASP A 81 7.11 2.97 -7.48
C ASP A 81 7.18 2.25 -6.13
N ILE A 82 7.09 0.91 -6.14
CA ILE A 82 7.26 0.08 -4.94
C ILE A 82 8.66 0.28 -4.35
N ILE A 83 9.69 0.20 -5.18
CA ILE A 83 11.09 0.39 -4.79
C ILE A 83 11.31 1.82 -4.29
N SER A 84 10.75 2.81 -4.98
CA SER A 84 10.87 4.22 -4.61
C SER A 84 10.25 4.50 -3.24
N LEU A 85 9.03 4.00 -2.97
CA LEU A 85 8.38 4.16 -1.68
C LEU A 85 9.23 3.57 -0.56
N ASN A 86 9.69 2.32 -0.71
CA ASN A 86 10.56 1.67 0.27
C ASN A 86 11.84 2.48 0.53
N THR A 87 12.51 2.93 -0.53
CA THR A 87 13.74 3.72 -0.43
C THR A 87 13.52 5.03 0.32
N GLN A 88 12.43 5.74 0.02
CA GLN A 88 12.10 7.00 0.70
C GLN A 88 11.75 6.79 2.17
N MET A 89 11.00 5.73 2.49
CA MET A 89 10.67 5.36 3.87
C MET A 89 11.93 5.16 4.72
N ILE A 90 12.90 4.40 4.20
CA ILE A 90 14.17 4.14 4.88
C ILE A 90 14.99 5.44 5.01
N LYS A 91 15.15 6.17 3.89
CA LYS A 91 15.97 7.39 3.84
C LYS A 91 15.44 8.49 4.77
N LYS A 92 14.13 8.64 4.84
CA LYS A 92 13.46 9.68 5.64
C LYS A 92 13.11 9.23 7.05
N LYS A 93 13.30 7.96 7.37
CA LYS A 93 12.88 7.33 8.64
C LYS A 93 11.41 7.66 8.95
N SER A 94 10.57 7.52 7.93
CA SER A 94 9.16 7.87 8.01
C SER A 94 8.35 6.73 8.62
N ASN A 95 7.35 7.07 9.40
CA ASN A 95 6.50 6.08 10.09
C ASN A 95 5.44 5.47 9.17
N LEU A 96 4.98 6.25 8.19
CA LEU A 96 3.95 5.86 7.23
C LEU A 96 4.17 6.59 5.91
N GLY A 97 4.13 5.85 4.82
CA GLY A 97 4.20 6.38 3.46
C GLY A 97 3.10 5.80 2.57
N THR A 98 2.76 6.54 1.54
CA THR A 98 1.86 6.12 0.47
C THR A 98 2.28 6.75 -0.85
N LEU A 99 1.60 6.44 -1.94
CA LEU A 99 1.91 6.97 -3.27
C LEU A 99 0.84 7.94 -3.77
N GLY A 100 1.29 8.94 -4.50
CA GLY A 100 0.45 9.86 -5.26
C GLY A 100 0.97 9.99 -6.68
N SER A 101 0.08 9.92 -7.67
CA SER A 101 0.39 10.15 -9.09
C SER A 101 -0.17 11.47 -9.58
N GLU A 102 0.47 12.05 -10.58
CA GLU A 102 -0.05 13.24 -11.24
C GLU A 102 -1.45 13.00 -11.80
N ILE A 103 -2.28 14.03 -11.74
CA ILE A 103 -3.61 14.01 -12.32
C ILE A 103 -3.54 14.64 -13.71
N SER A 104 -3.57 13.79 -14.74
CA SER A 104 -3.59 14.22 -16.14
C SER A 104 -4.98 14.49 -16.68
N ASP A 105 -6.03 13.89 -16.07
CA ASP A 105 -7.42 14.07 -16.48
C ASP A 105 -8.19 14.88 -15.41
N ASN A 106 -8.72 16.02 -15.83
CA ASN A 106 -9.52 16.89 -14.96
C ASN A 106 -10.78 16.22 -14.39
N ASN A 107 -11.29 15.16 -15.01
CA ASN A 107 -12.41 14.39 -14.46
C ASN A 107 -12.07 13.71 -13.14
N ILE A 108 -10.79 13.38 -12.90
CA ILE A 108 -10.33 12.80 -11.65
C ILE A 108 -10.63 13.73 -10.46
N TYR A 109 -10.47 15.05 -10.62
CA TYR A 109 -10.77 16.01 -9.54
C TYR A 109 -12.23 15.96 -9.09
N LYS A 110 -13.15 15.75 -10.04
CA LYS A 110 -14.60 15.71 -9.80
C LYS A 110 -15.10 14.34 -9.35
N ASN A 111 -14.36 13.27 -9.66
CA ASN A 111 -14.77 11.91 -9.35
C ASN A 111 -14.61 11.62 -7.85
N GLN A 112 -15.73 11.47 -7.15
CA GLN A 112 -15.74 11.22 -5.70
C GLN A 112 -15.35 9.78 -5.32
N ASN A 113 -15.29 8.85 -6.27
CA ASN A 113 -14.80 7.50 -6.02
C ASN A 113 -13.27 7.46 -5.92
N ILE A 114 -12.60 8.45 -6.49
CA ILE A 114 -11.14 8.59 -6.47
C ILE A 114 -10.73 9.47 -5.29
N VAL A 115 -9.84 8.97 -4.45
CA VAL A 115 -9.24 9.74 -3.36
C VAL A 115 -8.09 10.58 -3.93
N LYS A 116 -8.02 11.85 -3.51
CA LYS A 116 -6.90 12.74 -3.81
C LYS A 116 -6.12 13.00 -2.53
N VAL A 117 -4.82 13.04 -2.66
CA VAL A 117 -3.92 13.45 -1.59
C VAL A 117 -3.40 14.86 -1.87
N ILE A 118 -3.40 15.69 -0.84
CA ILE A 118 -2.83 17.04 -0.86
C ILE A 118 -1.53 16.98 -0.09
N THR A 119 -0.45 17.43 -0.71
CA THR A 119 0.89 17.42 -0.10
C THR A 119 1.36 18.83 0.26
N ARG A 120 2.29 18.92 1.20
CA ARG A 120 2.89 20.20 1.60
C ARG A 120 3.73 20.80 0.47
N GLU A 121 4.51 19.97 -0.20
CA GLU A 121 5.40 20.35 -1.28
C GLU A 121 5.00 19.65 -2.58
N ASN A 122 5.39 20.26 -3.71
CA ASN A 122 5.20 19.64 -5.01
C ASN A 122 6.07 18.37 -5.15
N LEU A 123 5.48 17.25 -5.55
CA LEU A 123 6.17 15.96 -5.66
C LEU A 123 7.19 15.91 -6.81
N ASN A 124 7.11 16.85 -7.77
CA ASN A 124 8.16 16.99 -8.80
C ASN A 124 9.41 17.65 -8.25
N ILE A 125 9.29 18.41 -7.17
CA ILE A 125 10.41 19.08 -6.48
C ILE A 125 10.90 18.20 -5.34
N SER A 126 9.98 17.76 -4.47
CA SER A 126 10.27 16.89 -3.34
C SER A 126 9.59 15.54 -3.56
N LYS A 127 10.35 14.51 -3.93
CA LYS A 127 9.81 13.16 -4.21
C LYS A 127 9.12 12.50 -3.01
N PHE A 128 9.25 13.06 -1.81
CA PHE A 128 8.63 12.57 -0.60
C PHE A 128 8.25 13.75 0.30
N SER A 129 6.98 14.07 0.33
CA SER A 129 6.41 15.22 1.04
C SER A 129 5.32 14.79 2.01
N GLU A 130 5.10 15.59 3.05
CA GLU A 130 4.03 15.35 4.01
C GLU A 130 2.65 15.44 3.33
N ALA A 131 1.81 14.42 3.55
CA ALA A 131 0.41 14.45 3.16
C ALA A 131 -0.38 15.30 4.18
N ILE A 132 -0.94 16.42 3.71
CA ILE A 132 -1.72 17.34 4.55
C ILE A 132 -3.16 16.84 4.70
N ALA A 133 -3.74 16.29 3.64
CA ALA A 133 -5.12 15.82 3.64
C ALA A 133 -5.38 14.78 2.55
N PHE A 134 -6.37 13.92 2.82
CA PHE A 134 -6.97 13.02 1.83
C PHE A 134 -8.42 13.45 1.60
N LYS A 135 -8.82 13.68 0.35
CA LYS A 135 -10.17 14.15 0.00
C LYS A 135 -10.74 13.44 -1.20
N ARG A 136 -12.03 13.13 -1.17
CA ARG A 136 -12.77 12.62 -2.33
C ARG A 136 -13.26 13.73 -3.23
N LYS A 137 -13.66 14.88 -2.66
CA LYS A 137 -14.12 16.06 -3.38
C LYS A 137 -13.14 17.21 -3.22
N ILE A 138 -12.70 17.76 -4.33
CA ILE A 138 -11.88 18.98 -4.38
C ILE A 138 -12.78 20.12 -4.83
N VAL A 139 -12.91 21.15 -4.00
CA VAL A 139 -13.75 22.33 -4.32
C VAL A 139 -12.94 23.37 -5.09
N ASN A 140 -11.70 23.60 -4.68
CA ASN A 140 -10.80 24.54 -5.34
C ASN A 140 -9.55 23.76 -5.78
N GLN A 141 -9.23 23.81 -7.06
CA GLN A 141 -7.95 23.32 -7.57
C GLN A 141 -6.84 24.19 -6.96
N ARG A 142 -5.92 23.50 -6.29
CA ARG A 142 -4.67 24.07 -5.74
C ARG A 142 -3.52 23.27 -6.31
N ASP A 143 -2.33 23.81 -6.23
CA ASP A 143 -1.11 23.05 -6.46
C ASP A 143 -0.98 21.91 -5.45
N ASN A 144 -0.17 20.91 -5.80
CA ASN A 144 0.17 19.78 -4.93
C ASN A 144 -1.00 18.85 -4.59
N ILE A 145 -1.91 18.63 -5.55
CA ILE A 145 -2.99 17.64 -5.47
C ILE A 145 -2.67 16.49 -6.41
N TYR A 146 -2.70 15.28 -5.88
CA TYR A 146 -2.34 14.06 -6.60
C TYR A 146 -3.43 13.00 -6.45
N HIS A 147 -3.54 12.10 -7.44
CA HIS A 147 -4.34 10.89 -7.32
C HIS A 147 -3.67 9.96 -6.31
N HIS A 148 -4.35 9.65 -5.22
CA HIS A 148 -3.85 8.73 -4.21
C HIS A 148 -3.94 7.29 -4.69
N LEU A 149 -2.83 6.58 -4.63
CA LEU A 149 -2.74 5.15 -4.93
C LEU A 149 -2.78 4.34 -3.63
N GLY A 150 -3.53 3.25 -3.64
CA GLY A 150 -3.82 2.42 -2.46
C GLY A 150 -2.66 1.58 -1.93
N ILE A 151 -1.43 2.03 -2.10
CA ILE A 151 -0.23 1.42 -1.54
C ILE A 151 0.16 2.13 -0.26
N TYR A 152 0.49 1.36 0.78
CA TYR A 152 0.95 1.90 2.04
C TYR A 152 2.21 1.16 2.51
N CYS A 153 3.14 1.91 3.05
CA CYS A 153 4.30 1.37 3.75
C CYS A 153 4.29 1.87 5.19
N TYR A 154 4.26 0.95 6.14
CA TYR A 154 4.20 1.23 7.58
C TYR A 154 5.50 0.83 8.24
N GLU A 155 5.98 1.63 9.16
CA GLU A 155 6.83 1.14 10.23
C GLU A 155 6.01 0.19 11.14
N LEU A 156 6.61 -0.93 11.59
CA LEU A 156 5.84 -2.00 12.25
C LEU A 156 5.08 -1.54 13.49
N ASP A 157 5.67 -0.70 14.34
CA ASP A 157 5.01 -0.25 15.56
C ASP A 157 3.89 0.75 15.27
N VAL A 158 3.99 1.49 14.18
CA VAL A 158 2.90 2.33 13.68
C VAL A 158 1.74 1.49 13.15
N LEU A 159 2.02 0.41 12.43
CA LEU A 159 0.99 -0.54 12.00
C LEU A 159 0.25 -1.15 13.21
N LYS A 160 0.98 -1.56 14.25
CA LYS A 160 0.39 -2.09 15.50
C LYS A 160 -0.55 -1.06 16.15
N LYS A 161 -0.10 0.19 16.26
CA LYS A 161 -0.92 1.28 16.80
C LYS A 161 -2.16 1.51 15.94
N PHE A 162 -1.99 1.58 14.61
CA PHE A 162 -3.09 1.84 13.68
C PHE A 162 -4.24 0.83 13.83
N VAL A 163 -3.94 -0.47 13.91
CA VAL A 163 -4.97 -1.51 14.09
C VAL A 163 -5.56 -1.56 15.50
N SER A 164 -4.92 -0.92 16.47
CA SER A 164 -5.43 -0.82 17.85
C SER A 164 -6.45 0.32 18.05
N PHE A 165 -6.47 1.30 17.15
CA PHE A 165 -7.49 2.35 17.15
C PHE A 165 -8.81 1.78 16.61
N LYS A 166 -9.72 1.44 17.51
CA LYS A 166 -11.09 0.98 17.21
C LYS A 166 -12.12 2.01 17.64
#